data_d6eb6387a029d48808616719a1ed8036
#
_entry.id   d6eb6387a029d48808616719a1ed8036
#
_cell.length_a   1.000
_cell.length_b   1.000
_cell.length_c   1.000
_cell.angle_alpha   90.00
_cell.angle_beta   90.00
_cell.angle_gamma   90.00
#
_symmetry.space_group_name_H-M   'P 1'
#
loop_
_entity.id
_entity.type
_entity.pdbx_description
1 polymer ?
#
loop_
_entity_poly.entity_id
_entity_poly.type
_entity_poly.pdbx_seq_one_letter_code
_entity_poly.pdbx_strand_id
1 'polypeptide(L)'
;MTKWQRVRKISSWFFGSILAIMLLITGAIYFFKDEIIQIAVGEINNHLKAKVEVKKVDLTFWATFPNLSIDFNEIFIQDALPNSTKKDTLLYSEQIRLKFDPMDIWNEKYDVKQINVAPGTIKLVVNKKGEVNYDIFKPANERSSDKFHMSLKAVEIADLRFIYANKLQGQKYATTFQDVALNGDFSEEEFTVHTDAAFTIHRIQNGLVPFVINQPATTIIDLIVNQKAGTVSLPSGKINLAGLPFDVNFFLDSTSFKTQIKAESLALEDVANKLAWKEVKQVNKFKGSGTA
;
A
#
# COMPACT_ATOMS: atom_id res chain seq x y z
N MET A 1 15.10 -14.21 -57.12
CA MET A 1 15.27 -13.89 -55.70
C MET A 1 15.48 -15.18 -54.91
N THR A 2 16.64 -15.31 -54.30
CA THR A 2 16.95 -16.49 -53.48
C THR A 2 16.07 -16.50 -52.23
N LYS A 3 15.79 -17.69 -51.66
CA LYS A 3 15.00 -17.81 -50.41
C LYS A 3 15.53 -16.87 -49.30
N TRP A 4 16.82 -16.70 -49.23
CA TRP A 4 17.50 -15.83 -48.27
C TRP A 4 17.17 -14.33 -48.45
N GLN A 5 17.07 -13.86 -49.67
CA GLN A 5 16.70 -12.46 -49.97
C GLN A 5 15.23 -12.18 -49.63
N ARG A 6 14.33 -13.15 -49.77
CA ARG A 6 12.93 -13.02 -49.31
C ARG A 6 12.83 -12.96 -47.79
N VAL A 7 13.52 -13.86 -47.09
CA VAL A 7 13.55 -13.85 -45.62
C VAL A 7 14.09 -12.52 -45.09
N ARG A 8 15.20 -12.01 -45.64
CA ARG A 8 15.78 -10.72 -45.24
C ARG A 8 14.85 -9.54 -45.49
N LYS A 9 14.11 -9.58 -46.62
CA LYS A 9 13.14 -8.52 -46.95
C LYS A 9 11.90 -8.58 -46.04
N ILE A 10 11.38 -9.76 -45.75
CA ILE A 10 10.27 -9.92 -44.79
C ILE A 10 10.69 -9.50 -43.40
N SER A 11 11.87 -9.93 -42.95
CA SER A 11 12.43 -9.52 -41.66
C SER A 11 12.61 -7.99 -41.53
N SER A 12 13.15 -7.34 -42.60
CA SER A 12 13.32 -5.87 -42.56
C SER A 12 11.98 -5.11 -42.53
N TRP A 13 10.95 -5.62 -43.23
CA TRP A 13 9.61 -5.05 -43.16
C TRP A 13 8.96 -5.26 -41.79
N PHE A 14 9.15 -6.45 -41.20
CA PHE A 14 8.66 -6.74 -39.83
C PHE A 14 9.31 -5.83 -38.79
N PHE A 15 10.65 -5.71 -38.81
CA PHE A 15 11.34 -4.78 -37.90
C PHE A 15 10.99 -3.31 -38.16
N GLY A 16 10.83 -2.94 -39.44
CA GLY A 16 10.39 -1.59 -39.83
C GLY A 16 8.98 -1.25 -39.31
N SER A 17 8.04 -2.22 -39.39
CA SER A 17 6.69 -2.02 -38.86
C SER A 17 6.67 -1.92 -37.33
N ILE A 18 7.45 -2.75 -36.65
CA ILE A 18 7.60 -2.65 -35.18
C ILE A 18 8.15 -1.27 -34.80
N LEU A 19 9.22 -0.82 -35.46
CA LEU A 19 9.81 0.50 -35.19
C LEU A 19 8.81 1.63 -35.45
N ALA A 20 8.04 1.56 -36.54
CA ALA A 20 7.00 2.52 -36.85
C ALA A 20 5.90 2.56 -35.77
N ILE A 21 5.44 1.39 -35.31
CA ILE A 21 4.47 1.28 -34.22
C ILE A 21 5.05 1.86 -32.94
N MET A 22 6.30 1.56 -32.58
CA MET A 22 6.97 2.14 -31.42
C MET A 22 7.04 3.67 -31.48
N LEU A 23 7.35 4.23 -32.66
CA LEU A 23 7.39 5.68 -32.85
C LEU A 23 5.99 6.31 -32.76
N LEU A 24 4.96 5.66 -33.30
CA LEU A 24 3.58 6.11 -33.19
C LEU A 24 3.09 6.12 -31.74
N ILE A 25 3.37 5.04 -30.97
CA ILE A 25 3.03 4.98 -29.54
C ILE A 25 3.76 6.07 -28.76
N THR A 26 5.07 6.24 -29.00
CA THR A 26 5.85 7.29 -28.32
C THR A 26 5.32 8.69 -28.67
N GLY A 27 4.95 8.92 -29.92
CA GLY A 27 4.33 10.16 -30.37
C GLY A 27 2.98 10.41 -29.69
N ALA A 28 2.11 9.41 -29.64
CA ALA A 28 0.81 9.50 -28.99
C ALA A 28 0.97 9.82 -27.49
N ILE A 29 1.86 9.11 -26.78
CA ILE A 29 2.16 9.40 -25.37
C ILE A 29 2.63 10.85 -25.19
N TYR A 30 3.49 11.34 -26.06
CA TYR A 30 4.00 12.70 -25.98
C TYR A 30 2.89 13.77 -26.18
N PHE A 31 1.97 13.51 -27.14
CA PHE A 31 0.85 14.44 -27.41
C PHE A 31 -0.23 14.43 -26.31
N PHE A 32 -0.54 13.29 -25.72
CA PHE A 32 -1.60 13.17 -24.72
C PHE A 32 -1.12 13.26 -23.27
N LYS A 33 0.19 13.37 -23.05
CA LYS A 33 0.80 13.38 -21.73
C LYS A 33 0.15 14.36 -20.76
N ASP A 34 0.03 15.62 -21.18
CA ASP A 34 -0.44 16.69 -20.31
C ASP A 34 -1.93 16.53 -19.97
N GLU A 35 -2.73 16.04 -20.89
CA GLU A 35 -4.16 15.78 -20.67
C GLU A 35 -4.36 14.64 -19.65
N ILE A 36 -3.64 13.52 -19.81
CA ILE A 36 -3.71 12.39 -18.88
C ILE A 36 -3.26 12.80 -17.47
N ILE A 37 -2.17 13.56 -17.36
CA ILE A 37 -1.67 14.08 -16.09
C ILE A 37 -2.69 15.00 -15.42
N GLN A 38 -3.32 15.90 -16.17
CA GLN A 38 -4.34 16.82 -15.64
C GLN A 38 -5.56 16.06 -15.12
N ILE A 39 -6.01 15.03 -15.83
CA ILE A 39 -7.12 14.18 -15.37
C ILE A 39 -6.74 13.48 -14.07
N ALA A 40 -5.55 12.87 -13.98
CA ALA A 40 -5.10 12.15 -12.79
C ALA A 40 -4.94 13.07 -11.56
N VAL A 41 -4.32 14.24 -11.74
CA VAL A 41 -4.14 15.23 -10.64
C VAL A 41 -5.49 15.84 -10.25
N GLY A 42 -6.36 16.10 -11.22
CA GLY A 42 -7.72 16.61 -10.98
C GLY A 42 -8.52 15.64 -10.12
N GLU A 43 -8.43 14.33 -10.40
CA GLU A 43 -9.13 13.30 -9.66
C GLU A 43 -8.65 13.19 -8.21
N ILE A 44 -7.34 13.23 -7.97
CA ILE A 44 -6.78 13.27 -6.62
C ILE A 44 -7.35 14.46 -5.83
N ASN A 45 -7.34 15.66 -6.41
CA ASN A 45 -7.86 16.87 -5.77
C ASN A 45 -9.39 16.85 -5.56
N ASN A 46 -10.12 16.12 -6.40
CA ASN A 46 -11.56 15.95 -6.24
C ASN A 46 -11.92 15.08 -5.03
N HIS A 47 -11.08 14.13 -4.68
CA HIS A 47 -11.32 13.20 -3.57
C HIS A 47 -10.74 13.65 -2.24
N LEU A 48 -9.70 14.49 -2.26
CA LEU A 48 -9.01 14.94 -1.05
C LEU A 48 -9.33 16.38 -0.67
N LYS A 49 -9.52 16.61 0.63
CA LYS A 49 -9.58 17.94 1.26
C LYS A 49 -8.23 18.41 1.80
N ALA A 50 -7.28 17.47 1.96
CA ALA A 50 -5.93 17.79 2.36
C ALA A 50 -5.09 18.26 1.15
N LYS A 51 -4.13 19.13 1.41
CA LYS A 51 -3.21 19.59 0.38
C LYS A 51 -2.28 18.47 -0.05
N VAL A 52 -2.28 18.17 -1.34
CA VAL A 52 -1.35 17.22 -1.98
C VAL A 52 -0.34 18.03 -2.77
N GLU A 53 0.93 17.81 -2.50
CA GLU A 53 2.05 18.37 -3.25
C GLU A 53 2.77 17.22 -3.95
N VAL A 54 3.00 17.37 -5.24
CA VAL A 54 3.76 16.43 -6.07
C VAL A 54 4.84 17.23 -6.77
N LYS A 55 6.09 16.82 -6.63
CA LYS A 55 7.21 17.57 -7.22
C LYS A 55 7.26 17.39 -8.73
N LYS A 56 6.99 16.18 -9.22
CA LYS A 56 7.02 15.85 -10.63
C LYS A 56 6.05 14.72 -10.94
N VAL A 57 5.35 14.85 -12.06
CA VAL A 57 4.50 13.79 -12.61
C VAL A 57 5.05 13.38 -13.96
N ASP A 58 5.32 12.10 -14.15
CA ASP A 58 5.82 11.53 -15.39
C ASP A 58 4.84 10.49 -15.94
N LEU A 59 4.74 10.46 -17.27
CA LEU A 59 4.04 9.40 -17.99
C LEU A 59 5.10 8.46 -18.57
N THR A 60 5.01 7.18 -18.24
CA THR A 60 6.00 6.17 -18.61
C THR A 60 5.32 4.97 -19.27
N PHE A 61 5.86 4.49 -20.37
CA PHE A 61 5.36 3.30 -21.08
C PHE A 61 6.46 2.23 -21.20
N TRP A 62 7.63 2.60 -21.73
CA TRP A 62 8.67 1.61 -22.05
C TRP A 62 9.24 0.90 -20.84
N ALA A 63 9.32 1.56 -19.70
CA ALA A 63 9.78 0.96 -18.43
C ALA A 63 8.72 0.06 -17.77
N THR A 64 7.45 0.18 -18.17
CA THR A 64 6.33 -0.56 -17.58
C THR A 64 5.58 -1.40 -18.60
N PHE A 65 6.15 -1.54 -19.80
CA PHE A 65 5.53 -2.31 -20.89
C PHE A 65 5.01 -3.69 -20.44
N PRO A 66 3.80 -4.11 -20.81
CA PRO A 66 2.88 -3.47 -21.77
C PRO A 66 1.98 -2.37 -21.18
N ASN A 67 2.10 -2.03 -19.90
CA ASN A 67 1.25 -1.05 -19.23
C ASN A 67 1.75 0.39 -19.48
N LEU A 68 0.81 1.34 -19.46
CA LEU A 68 1.10 2.75 -19.31
C LEU A 68 1.11 3.10 -17.82
N SER A 69 2.06 3.92 -17.35
CA SER A 69 2.06 4.37 -15.96
C SER A 69 2.14 5.88 -15.83
N ILE A 70 1.47 6.37 -14.77
CA ILE A 70 1.64 7.72 -14.26
C ILE A 70 2.44 7.61 -12.98
N ASP A 71 3.60 8.26 -12.94
CA ASP A 71 4.53 8.25 -11.84
C ASP A 71 4.46 9.60 -11.11
N PHE A 72 3.93 9.62 -9.90
CA PHE A 72 3.95 10.76 -8.99
C PHE A 72 5.23 10.69 -8.17
N ASN A 73 6.20 11.56 -8.47
CA ASN A 73 7.50 11.57 -7.80
C ASN A 73 7.51 12.61 -6.68
N GLU A 74 8.05 12.22 -5.52
CA GLU A 74 8.08 13.01 -4.30
C GLU A 74 6.70 13.57 -3.95
N ILE A 75 5.76 12.63 -3.68
CA ILE A 75 4.40 12.97 -3.26
C ILE A 75 4.36 13.23 -1.76
N PHE A 76 3.68 14.29 -1.40
CA PHE A 76 3.51 14.74 -0.04
C PHE A 76 2.04 15.07 0.22
N ILE A 77 1.46 14.47 1.25
CA ILE A 77 0.11 14.78 1.72
C ILE A 77 0.22 15.37 3.12
N GLN A 78 -0.31 16.56 3.27
CA GLN A 78 -0.32 17.26 4.54
C GLN A 78 -1.27 16.58 5.53
N ASP A 79 -0.91 16.65 6.78
CA ASP A 79 -1.70 16.24 7.93
C ASP A 79 -2.98 17.11 8.06
N ALA A 80 -4.12 16.51 8.44
CA ALA A 80 -5.42 17.18 8.53
C ALA A 80 -5.74 17.71 9.94
N LEU A 81 -4.82 17.63 10.91
CA LEU A 81 -5.06 18.16 12.26
C LEU A 81 -5.16 19.68 12.26
N PRO A 82 -6.07 20.26 13.07
CA PRO A 82 -6.07 21.69 13.35
C PRO A 82 -4.71 22.12 13.92
N ASN A 83 -4.13 23.18 13.40
CA ASN A 83 -2.79 23.68 13.71
C ASN A 83 -1.61 22.85 13.20
N SER A 84 -1.82 21.96 12.24
CA SER A 84 -0.74 21.32 11.50
C SER A 84 0.14 22.36 10.80
N THR A 85 1.44 22.20 10.95
CA THR A 85 2.43 22.99 10.21
C THR A 85 2.76 22.32 8.89
N LYS A 86 3.39 23.03 7.95
CA LYS A 86 3.88 22.45 6.68
C LYS A 86 4.84 21.26 6.86
N LYS A 87 5.34 21.05 8.09
CA LYS A 87 6.23 19.92 8.43
C LYS A 87 5.47 18.69 8.90
N ASP A 88 4.18 18.83 9.24
CA ASP A 88 3.36 17.73 9.71
C ASP A 88 2.78 16.98 8.50
N THR A 89 3.32 15.79 8.28
CA THR A 89 3.05 14.97 7.11
C THR A 89 2.20 13.78 7.49
N LEU A 90 1.13 13.56 6.75
CA LEU A 90 0.36 12.32 6.79
C LEU A 90 1.05 11.23 5.95
N LEU A 91 1.41 11.58 4.71
CA LEU A 91 2.07 10.68 3.78
C LEU A 91 3.19 11.40 3.05
N TYR A 92 4.33 10.73 2.96
CA TYR A 92 5.41 11.02 2.03
C TYR A 92 5.77 9.72 1.31
N SER A 93 5.97 9.78 0.01
CA SER A 93 6.57 8.68 -0.77
C SER A 93 7.48 9.27 -1.85
N GLU A 94 8.60 8.59 -2.09
CA GLU A 94 9.50 8.93 -3.18
C GLU A 94 8.83 8.77 -4.53
N GLN A 95 7.96 7.75 -4.69
CA GLN A 95 7.18 7.58 -5.89
C GLN A 95 5.91 6.77 -5.58
N ILE A 96 4.79 7.20 -6.16
CA ILE A 96 3.58 6.39 -6.31
C ILE A 96 3.32 6.24 -7.80
N ARG A 97 3.29 5.00 -8.28
CA ARG A 97 3.05 4.66 -9.68
C ARG A 97 1.68 4.04 -9.84
N LEU A 98 0.88 4.61 -10.72
CA LEU A 98 -0.39 4.05 -11.15
C LEU A 98 -0.21 3.42 -12.53
N LYS A 99 -0.54 2.13 -12.69
CA LYS A 99 -0.47 1.42 -13.97
C LYS A 99 -1.86 1.26 -14.58
N PHE A 100 -1.93 1.48 -15.87
CA PHE A 100 -3.12 1.42 -16.69
C PHE A 100 -2.92 0.49 -17.87
N ASP A 101 -3.99 -0.11 -18.37
CA ASP A 101 -3.99 -0.76 -19.65
C ASP A 101 -4.02 0.33 -20.76
N PRO A 102 -3.06 0.33 -21.71
CA PRO A 102 -3.07 1.31 -22.80
C PRO A 102 -4.33 1.27 -23.65
N MET A 103 -4.96 0.10 -23.80
CA MET A 103 -6.18 -0.06 -24.58
C MET A 103 -7.38 0.55 -23.86
N ASP A 104 -7.42 0.48 -22.51
CA ASP A 104 -8.45 1.15 -21.73
C ASP A 104 -8.32 2.68 -21.88
N ILE A 105 -7.10 3.22 -21.81
CA ILE A 105 -6.84 4.66 -22.03
C ILE A 105 -7.29 5.08 -23.45
N TRP A 106 -6.98 4.28 -24.47
CA TRP A 106 -7.43 4.54 -25.85
C TRP A 106 -8.96 4.62 -25.98
N ASN A 107 -9.67 3.86 -25.15
CA ASN A 107 -11.14 3.85 -25.09
C ASN A 107 -11.70 4.85 -24.07
N GLU A 108 -10.91 5.85 -23.64
CA GLU A 108 -11.26 6.86 -22.64
C GLU A 108 -11.67 6.28 -21.26
N LYS A 109 -11.19 5.07 -20.96
CA LYS A 109 -11.35 4.42 -19.66
C LYS A 109 -10.07 4.58 -18.85
N TYR A 110 -10.17 5.24 -17.72
CA TYR A 110 -9.01 5.54 -16.85
C TYR A 110 -8.97 4.58 -15.64
N ASP A 111 -8.99 3.28 -15.92
CA ASP A 111 -9.01 2.24 -14.91
C ASP A 111 -7.62 1.91 -14.37
N VAL A 112 -7.37 2.22 -13.09
CA VAL A 112 -6.13 1.85 -12.42
C VAL A 112 -6.11 0.34 -12.19
N LYS A 113 -5.14 -0.37 -12.78
CA LYS A 113 -4.98 -1.83 -12.64
C LYS A 113 -4.05 -2.21 -11.50
N GLN A 114 -3.01 -1.41 -11.27
CA GLN A 114 -2.01 -1.67 -10.25
C GLN A 114 -1.47 -0.36 -9.66
N ILE A 115 -1.20 -0.39 -8.37
CA ILE A 115 -0.52 0.69 -7.64
C ILE A 115 0.81 0.15 -7.11
N ASN A 116 1.90 0.86 -7.37
CA ASN A 116 3.20 0.60 -6.75
C ASN A 116 3.55 1.80 -5.86
N VAL A 117 3.90 1.52 -4.62
CA VAL A 117 4.33 2.52 -3.63
C VAL A 117 5.80 2.29 -3.33
N ALA A 118 6.64 3.26 -3.67
CA ALA A 118 8.07 3.29 -3.39
C ALA A 118 8.36 3.70 -1.93
N PRO A 119 9.63 3.72 -1.51
CA PRO A 119 10.01 4.10 -0.16
C PRO A 119 9.33 5.38 0.32
N GLY A 120 8.87 5.34 1.57
CA GLY A 120 8.12 6.46 2.10
C GLY A 120 7.73 6.30 3.57
N THR A 121 6.84 7.18 4.02
CA THR A 121 6.31 7.14 5.39
C THR A 121 4.84 7.52 5.40
N ILE A 122 4.03 6.71 6.06
CA ILE A 122 2.65 7.03 6.44
C ILE A 122 2.62 7.21 7.95
N LYS A 123 2.06 8.33 8.42
CA LYS A 123 1.98 8.64 9.85
C LYS A 123 0.55 8.99 10.24
N LEU A 124 -0.14 8.04 10.87
CA LEU A 124 -1.47 8.22 11.40
C LEU A 124 -1.40 8.65 12.87
N VAL A 125 -2.07 9.72 13.22
CA VAL A 125 -2.05 10.28 14.56
C VAL A 125 -3.46 10.54 15.06
N VAL A 126 -3.75 10.07 16.27
CA VAL A 126 -4.85 10.54 17.11
C VAL A 126 -4.26 11.41 18.20
N ASN A 127 -4.65 12.69 18.29
CA ASN A 127 -4.13 13.60 19.29
C ASN A 127 -4.76 13.36 20.68
N LYS A 128 -4.37 14.13 21.70
CA LYS A 128 -4.91 13.99 23.06
C LYS A 128 -6.40 14.36 23.18
N LYS A 129 -6.96 15.05 22.19
CA LYS A 129 -8.38 15.42 22.12
C LYS A 129 -9.22 14.40 21.37
N GLY A 130 -8.60 13.35 20.78
CA GLY A 130 -9.27 12.37 19.92
C GLY A 130 -9.38 12.78 18.45
N GLU A 131 -8.84 13.97 18.07
CA GLU A 131 -8.84 14.40 16.67
C GLU A 131 -7.81 13.60 15.88
N VAL A 132 -8.13 13.28 14.62
CA VAL A 132 -7.31 12.44 13.75
C VAL A 132 -6.68 13.24 12.61
N ASN A 133 -5.46 12.88 12.21
CA ASN A 133 -4.78 13.56 11.11
C ASN A 133 -5.09 12.98 9.72
N TYR A 134 -5.81 11.88 9.66
CA TYR A 134 -6.08 11.13 8.44
C TYR A 134 -7.52 11.29 7.91
N ASP A 135 -8.29 12.23 8.45
CA ASP A 135 -9.58 12.61 7.88
C ASP A 135 -9.38 13.58 6.70
N ILE A 136 -8.76 13.06 5.64
CA ILE A 136 -8.37 13.82 4.45
C ILE A 136 -9.34 13.66 3.28
N PHE A 137 -10.29 12.75 3.35
CA PHE A 137 -11.22 12.50 2.25
C PHE A 137 -12.42 13.45 2.31
N LYS A 138 -12.83 13.95 1.16
CA LYS A 138 -14.11 14.67 1.03
C LYS A 138 -15.28 13.71 1.24
N PRO A 139 -16.41 14.18 1.77
CA PRO A 139 -17.64 13.39 1.82
C PRO A 139 -18.04 12.86 0.43
N ALA A 140 -18.66 11.69 0.37
CA ALA A 140 -18.99 11.04 -0.90
C ALA A 140 -19.91 11.87 -1.80
N ASN A 141 -20.78 12.69 -1.21
CA ASN A 141 -21.69 13.61 -1.92
C ASN A 141 -21.00 14.84 -2.54
N GLU A 142 -19.76 15.14 -2.17
CA GLU A 142 -18.94 16.24 -2.70
C GLU A 142 -17.93 15.77 -3.75
N ARG A 143 -17.84 14.46 -3.98
CA ARG A 143 -16.93 13.88 -4.97
C ARG A 143 -17.56 14.01 -6.35
N SER A 144 -16.96 14.82 -7.21
CA SER A 144 -17.41 14.99 -8.60
C SER A 144 -16.47 14.18 -9.49
N SER A 145 -16.90 13.07 -9.98
CA SER A 145 -16.74 12.52 -11.33
C SER A 145 -16.73 11.00 -11.38
N ASP A 146 -17.41 10.48 -12.43
CA ASP A 146 -17.44 9.06 -12.78
C ASP A 146 -16.34 8.70 -13.81
N LYS A 147 -15.33 9.55 -13.99
CA LYS A 147 -14.33 9.34 -15.05
C LYS A 147 -13.24 8.33 -14.67
N PHE A 148 -12.94 8.20 -13.39
CA PHE A 148 -11.95 7.25 -12.89
C PHE A 148 -12.65 6.06 -12.24
N HIS A 149 -12.48 4.88 -12.82
CA HIS A 149 -12.92 3.63 -12.23
C HIS A 149 -11.70 2.90 -11.66
N MET A 150 -11.86 2.27 -10.52
CA MET A 150 -10.82 1.46 -9.92
C MET A 150 -11.07 0.00 -10.26
N SER A 151 -10.43 -0.50 -11.33
CA SER A 151 -10.34 -1.93 -11.63
C SER A 151 -9.06 -2.53 -11.05
N LEU A 152 -8.71 -2.09 -9.84
CA LEU A 152 -7.46 -2.43 -9.17
C LEU A 152 -7.38 -3.94 -8.92
N LYS A 153 -6.27 -4.54 -9.35
CA LYS A 153 -5.97 -5.97 -9.19
C LYS A 153 -4.77 -6.23 -8.30
N ALA A 154 -3.89 -5.25 -8.16
CA ALA A 154 -2.66 -5.41 -7.39
C ALA A 154 -2.21 -4.10 -6.74
N VAL A 155 -1.66 -4.23 -5.53
CA VAL A 155 -0.91 -3.16 -4.86
C VAL A 155 0.42 -3.74 -4.41
N GLU A 156 1.51 -3.10 -4.80
CA GLU A 156 2.87 -3.45 -4.38
C GLU A 156 3.45 -2.31 -3.56
N ILE A 157 4.04 -2.63 -2.42
CA ILE A 157 4.63 -1.66 -1.50
C ILE A 157 6.07 -2.09 -1.21
N ALA A 158 7.00 -1.16 -1.36
CA ALA A 158 8.41 -1.37 -1.06
C ALA A 158 8.91 -0.31 -0.07
N ASP A 159 9.55 -0.76 1.01
CA ASP A 159 10.22 0.07 2.03
C ASP A 159 9.35 1.22 2.59
N LEU A 160 8.06 0.93 2.83
CA LEU A 160 7.12 1.90 3.38
C LEU A 160 7.10 1.81 4.92
N ARG A 161 7.45 2.92 5.56
CA ARG A 161 7.34 3.05 7.01
C ARG A 161 5.94 3.49 7.42
N PHE A 162 5.26 2.66 8.19
CA PHE A 162 3.95 2.96 8.77
C PHE A 162 4.10 3.27 10.25
N ILE A 163 3.52 4.38 10.69
CA ILE A 163 3.50 4.82 12.09
C ILE A 163 2.07 5.15 12.48
N TYR A 164 1.56 4.52 13.51
CA TYR A 164 0.31 4.90 14.17
C TYR A 164 0.61 5.33 15.61
N ALA A 165 0.11 6.50 15.99
CA ALA A 165 0.26 7.03 17.34
C ALA A 165 -1.07 7.56 17.88
N ASN A 166 -1.68 6.84 18.80
CA ASN A 166 -2.86 7.30 19.52
C ASN A 166 -2.42 7.91 20.86
N LYS A 167 -2.33 9.24 20.91
CA LYS A 167 -1.88 9.97 22.11
C LYS A 167 -2.94 9.99 23.22
N LEU A 168 -4.22 9.78 22.87
CA LEU A 168 -5.31 9.68 23.84
C LEU A 168 -5.24 8.38 24.63
N GLN A 169 -4.96 7.27 23.93
CA GLN A 169 -4.90 5.92 24.53
C GLN A 169 -3.46 5.48 24.86
N GLY A 170 -2.45 6.26 24.50
CA GLY A 170 -1.05 5.91 24.72
C GLY A 170 -0.52 4.78 23.81
N GLN A 171 -1.18 4.53 22.69
CA GLN A 171 -0.79 3.46 21.76
C GLN A 171 0.23 3.96 20.72
N LYS A 172 1.22 3.12 20.41
CA LYS A 172 2.21 3.38 19.36
C LYS A 172 2.49 2.10 18.59
N TYR A 173 2.29 2.14 17.27
CA TYR A 173 2.65 1.09 16.34
C TYR A 173 3.58 1.68 15.29
N ALA A 174 4.69 1.01 15.03
CA ALA A 174 5.63 1.42 14.01
C ALA A 174 6.16 0.18 13.30
N THR A 175 6.01 0.14 11.99
CA THR A 175 6.40 -0.99 11.13
C THR A 175 7.02 -0.44 9.85
N THR A 176 8.04 -1.09 9.33
CA THR A 176 8.48 -0.90 7.95
C THR A 176 8.06 -2.12 7.15
N PHE A 177 7.30 -1.91 6.11
CA PHE A 177 6.95 -2.91 5.10
C PHE A 177 8.05 -2.91 4.05
N GLN A 178 8.93 -3.92 4.08
CA GLN A 178 10.03 -4.05 3.13
C GLN A 178 9.50 -4.47 1.76
N ASP A 179 8.56 -5.42 1.75
CA ASP A 179 7.94 -5.93 0.55
C ASP A 179 6.53 -6.42 0.88
N VAL A 180 5.53 -5.88 0.19
CA VAL A 180 4.13 -6.30 0.34
C VAL A 180 3.50 -6.38 -1.03
N ALA A 181 2.95 -7.54 -1.36
CA ALA A 181 2.12 -7.77 -2.53
C ALA A 181 0.68 -8.07 -2.09
N LEU A 182 -0.24 -7.24 -2.54
CA LEU A 182 -1.69 -7.40 -2.36
C LEU A 182 -2.30 -7.69 -3.72
N ASN A 183 -2.96 -8.83 -3.88
CA ASN A 183 -3.59 -9.23 -5.13
C ASN A 183 -5.07 -9.57 -4.86
N GLY A 184 -5.96 -9.03 -5.66
CA GLY A 184 -7.40 -9.24 -5.54
C GLY A 184 -8.19 -8.43 -6.55
N ASP A 185 -9.50 -8.59 -6.59
CA ASP A 185 -10.38 -7.74 -7.38
C ASP A 185 -11.00 -6.66 -6.51
N PHE A 186 -10.28 -5.56 -6.34
CA PHE A 186 -10.70 -4.45 -5.48
C PHE A 186 -11.91 -3.66 -6.04
N SER A 187 -12.43 -4.02 -7.21
CA SER A 187 -13.61 -3.41 -7.83
C SER A 187 -14.91 -4.08 -7.39
N GLU A 188 -14.85 -5.29 -6.84
CA GLU A 188 -16.01 -6.03 -6.38
C GLU A 188 -16.51 -5.54 -5.02
N GLU A 189 -17.80 -5.73 -4.72
CA GLU A 189 -18.38 -5.37 -3.44
C GLU A 189 -17.81 -6.23 -2.29
N GLU A 190 -17.55 -7.51 -2.58
CA GLU A 190 -16.89 -8.45 -1.68
C GLU A 190 -15.80 -9.19 -2.44
N PHE A 191 -14.58 -9.19 -1.91
CA PHE A 191 -13.43 -9.81 -2.55
C PHE A 191 -12.41 -10.31 -1.53
N THR A 192 -11.56 -11.24 -2.00
CA THR A 192 -10.42 -11.72 -1.25
C THR A 192 -9.16 -11.02 -1.71
N VAL A 193 -8.35 -10.54 -0.77
CA VAL A 193 -7.02 -9.97 -1.01
C VAL A 193 -5.98 -10.99 -0.57
N HIS A 194 -5.34 -11.61 -1.54
CA HIS A 194 -4.15 -12.42 -1.28
C HIS A 194 -2.98 -11.49 -0.93
N THR A 195 -2.44 -11.66 0.28
CA THR A 195 -1.40 -10.79 0.85
C THR A 195 -0.15 -11.62 1.12
N ASP A 196 0.96 -11.24 0.49
CA ASP A 196 2.31 -11.71 0.82
C ASP A 196 3.10 -10.51 1.34
N ALA A 197 3.65 -10.62 2.55
CA ALA A 197 4.30 -9.50 3.20
C ALA A 197 5.51 -9.89 4.03
N ALA A 198 6.60 -9.13 3.83
CA ALA A 198 7.76 -9.10 4.70
C ALA A 198 7.88 -7.71 5.34
N PHE A 199 7.97 -7.65 6.66
CA PHE A 199 8.00 -6.39 7.39
C PHE A 199 8.79 -6.49 8.70
N THR A 200 9.24 -5.34 9.19
CA THR A 200 9.88 -5.22 10.50
C THR A 200 8.99 -4.41 11.42
N ILE A 201 8.58 -5.01 12.52
CA ILE A 201 7.87 -4.32 13.58
C ILE A 201 8.88 -3.60 14.47
N HIS A 202 8.98 -2.29 14.33
CA HIS A 202 9.86 -1.49 15.17
C HIS A 202 9.31 -1.31 16.58
N ARG A 203 7.98 -1.22 16.71
CA ARG A 203 7.34 -1.06 18.01
C ARG A 203 5.86 -1.41 17.96
N ILE A 204 5.43 -2.22 18.91
CA ILE A 204 4.04 -2.34 19.35
C ILE A 204 4.02 -1.98 20.82
N GLN A 205 3.31 -0.93 21.19
CA GLN A 205 3.27 -0.43 22.57
C GLN A 205 1.87 0.02 22.95
N ASN A 206 1.46 -0.30 24.18
CA ASN A 206 0.23 0.21 24.80
C ASN A 206 0.57 0.80 26.16
N GLY A 207 0.27 2.08 26.37
CA GLY A 207 0.71 2.84 27.54
C GLY A 207 2.24 2.88 27.62
N LEU A 208 2.78 2.41 28.73
CA LEU A 208 4.24 2.34 28.96
C LEU A 208 4.85 0.97 28.61
N VAL A 209 4.01 0.01 28.16
CA VAL A 209 4.43 -1.38 27.94
C VAL A 209 4.70 -1.62 26.47
N PRO A 210 5.94 -1.87 26.05
CA PRO A 210 6.25 -2.37 24.74
C PRO A 210 6.05 -3.89 24.70
N PHE A 211 5.31 -4.39 23.69
CA PHE A 211 5.08 -5.81 23.48
C PHE A 211 6.03 -6.40 22.46
N VAL A 212 6.43 -5.63 21.45
CA VAL A 212 7.36 -6.02 20.38
C VAL A 212 8.28 -4.85 20.07
N ILE A 213 9.57 -5.12 19.94
CA ILE A 213 10.61 -4.14 19.57
C ILE A 213 11.55 -4.76 18.55
N ASN A 214 11.66 -4.10 17.38
CA ASN A 214 12.61 -4.38 16.30
C ASN A 214 12.65 -5.88 15.90
N GLN A 215 11.48 -6.45 15.59
CA GLN A 215 11.37 -7.83 15.20
C GLN A 215 10.93 -7.98 13.74
N PRO A 216 11.59 -8.83 12.94
CA PRO A 216 11.15 -9.15 11.59
C PRO A 216 9.91 -10.03 11.63
N ALA A 217 9.05 -9.85 10.63
CA ALA A 217 7.88 -10.68 10.46
C ALA A 217 7.60 -10.94 8.98
N THR A 218 7.00 -12.09 8.70
CA THR A 218 6.48 -12.45 7.37
C THR A 218 5.11 -13.07 7.50
N THR A 219 4.29 -12.91 6.47
CA THR A 219 2.97 -13.52 6.42
C THR A 219 2.53 -13.77 4.98
N ILE A 220 1.75 -14.84 4.78
CA ILE A 220 0.96 -15.09 3.58
C ILE A 220 -0.45 -15.36 4.08
N ILE A 221 -1.39 -14.48 3.77
CA ILE A 221 -2.77 -14.52 4.27
C ILE A 221 -3.76 -14.08 3.20
N ASP A 222 -5.02 -14.51 3.37
CA ASP A 222 -6.15 -14.10 2.56
C ASP A 222 -7.11 -13.25 3.39
N LEU A 223 -7.18 -11.96 3.07
CA LEU A 223 -8.11 -11.03 3.70
C LEU A 223 -9.42 -11.02 2.92
N ILE A 224 -10.54 -11.10 3.61
CA ILE A 224 -11.87 -10.93 3.03
C ILE A 224 -12.33 -9.48 3.32
N VAL A 225 -12.59 -8.73 2.26
CA VAL A 225 -13.07 -7.36 2.32
C VAL A 225 -14.49 -7.28 1.79
N ASN A 226 -15.39 -6.69 2.57
CA ASN A 226 -16.73 -6.34 2.11
C ASN A 226 -16.89 -4.81 2.21
N GLN A 227 -16.86 -4.17 1.04
CA GLN A 227 -16.91 -2.70 0.92
C GLN A 227 -18.25 -2.14 1.38
N LYS A 228 -19.35 -2.82 1.07
CA LYS A 228 -20.70 -2.38 1.43
C LYS A 228 -20.94 -2.46 2.93
N ALA A 229 -20.49 -3.55 3.55
CA ALA A 229 -20.57 -3.71 5.00
C ALA A 229 -19.50 -2.89 5.74
N GLY A 230 -18.46 -2.41 5.04
CA GLY A 230 -17.30 -1.72 5.64
C GLY A 230 -16.50 -2.65 6.55
N THR A 231 -16.36 -3.93 6.18
CA THR A 231 -15.67 -4.92 7.01
C THR A 231 -14.44 -5.48 6.34
N VAL A 232 -13.43 -5.78 7.17
CA VAL A 232 -12.24 -6.54 6.78
C VAL A 232 -12.06 -7.70 7.76
N SER A 233 -11.89 -8.90 7.26
CA SER A 233 -11.71 -10.08 8.11
C SER A 233 -10.55 -10.95 7.63
N LEU A 234 -9.92 -11.60 8.58
CA LEU A 234 -8.97 -12.69 8.41
C LEU A 234 -9.50 -13.89 9.22
N PRO A 235 -10.24 -14.81 8.59
CA PRO A 235 -10.80 -15.96 9.30
C PRO A 235 -9.72 -16.88 9.88
N SER A 236 -8.60 -17.03 9.16
CA SER A 236 -7.45 -17.82 9.57
C SER A 236 -6.21 -17.34 8.83
N GLY A 237 -5.11 -17.15 9.53
CA GLY A 237 -3.84 -16.76 8.94
C GLY A 237 -2.67 -17.13 9.82
N LYS A 238 -1.47 -17.17 9.24
CA LYS A 238 -0.21 -17.43 9.96
C LYS A 238 0.73 -16.26 9.79
N ILE A 239 1.29 -15.81 10.91
CA ILE A 239 2.36 -14.80 10.94
C ILE A 239 3.58 -15.44 11.58
N ASN A 240 4.71 -15.35 10.91
CA ASN A 240 6.00 -15.66 11.52
C ASN A 240 6.60 -14.36 12.07
N LEU A 241 6.68 -14.24 13.39
CA LEU A 241 7.25 -13.09 14.08
C LEU A 241 8.54 -13.50 14.78
N ALA A 242 9.67 -12.96 14.35
CA ALA A 242 11.00 -13.29 14.89
C ALA A 242 11.33 -14.80 14.85
N GLY A 243 10.84 -15.52 13.84
CA GLY A 243 10.96 -16.98 13.74
C GLY A 243 10.00 -17.76 14.65
N LEU A 244 9.01 -17.10 15.26
CA LEU A 244 7.96 -17.73 16.05
C LEU A 244 6.66 -17.75 15.23
N PRO A 245 6.04 -18.92 15.01
CA PRO A 245 4.76 -19.02 14.29
C PRO A 245 3.60 -18.65 15.22
N PHE A 246 2.70 -17.81 14.69
CA PHE A 246 1.44 -17.47 15.34
C PHE A 246 0.28 -17.70 14.38
N ASP A 247 -0.79 -18.32 14.86
CA ASP A 247 -2.06 -18.32 14.18
C ASP A 247 -2.84 -17.07 14.57
N VAL A 248 -3.34 -16.36 13.57
CA VAL A 248 -4.02 -15.07 13.75
C VAL A 248 -5.35 -15.12 13.03
N ASN A 249 -6.39 -14.65 13.69
CA ASN A 249 -7.61 -14.24 13.04
C ASN A 249 -8.02 -12.86 13.51
N PHE A 250 -8.73 -12.13 12.67
CA PHE A 250 -9.32 -10.87 13.08
C PHE A 250 -10.58 -10.53 12.29
N PHE A 251 -11.37 -9.65 12.87
CA PHE A 251 -12.51 -9.02 12.25
C PHE A 251 -12.49 -7.52 12.61
N LEU A 252 -12.58 -6.68 11.60
CA LEU A 252 -12.63 -5.22 11.71
C LEU A 252 -13.89 -4.71 11.05
N ASP A 253 -14.63 -3.87 11.75
CA ASP A 253 -15.72 -3.04 11.22
C ASP A 253 -15.54 -1.57 11.65
N SER A 254 -16.51 -0.70 11.33
CA SER A 254 -16.45 0.73 11.65
C SER A 254 -16.41 1.03 13.16
N THR A 255 -16.78 0.09 14.01
CA THR A 255 -17.00 0.27 15.46
C THR A 255 -16.13 -0.64 16.31
N SER A 256 -15.67 -1.77 15.76
CA SER A 256 -15.01 -2.81 16.54
C SER A 256 -13.82 -3.44 15.81
N PHE A 257 -12.81 -3.78 16.58
CA PHE A 257 -11.71 -4.64 16.16
C PHE A 257 -11.61 -5.83 17.13
N LYS A 258 -11.81 -7.03 16.58
CA LYS A 258 -11.67 -8.27 17.32
C LYS A 258 -10.53 -9.06 16.74
N THR A 259 -9.63 -9.56 17.56
CA THR A 259 -8.51 -10.39 17.12
C THR A 259 -8.26 -11.52 18.09
N GLN A 260 -7.82 -12.64 17.57
CA GLN A 260 -7.32 -13.77 18.35
C GLN A 260 -5.95 -14.14 17.79
N ILE A 261 -5.00 -14.25 18.68
CA ILE A 261 -3.63 -14.69 18.37
C ILE A 261 -3.37 -15.93 19.21
N LYS A 262 -2.99 -17.02 18.56
CA LYS A 262 -2.63 -18.27 19.20
C LYS A 262 -1.22 -18.67 18.80
N ALA A 263 -0.52 -19.33 19.68
CA ALA A 263 0.74 -19.95 19.42
C ALA A 263 0.72 -21.36 19.99
N GLU A 264 1.20 -22.33 19.24
CA GLU A 264 1.30 -23.70 19.69
C GLU A 264 2.76 -24.03 20.02
N SER A 265 2.96 -24.64 21.20
CA SER A 265 4.26 -25.21 21.60
C SER A 265 5.45 -24.24 21.58
N LEU A 266 5.23 -22.97 21.91
CA LEU A 266 6.34 -22.00 22.04
C LEU A 266 7.01 -22.12 23.40
N ALA A 267 8.35 -22.17 23.41
CA ALA A 267 9.11 -22.04 24.64
C ALA A 267 8.94 -20.61 25.19
N LEU A 268 8.50 -20.48 26.45
CA LEU A 268 8.30 -19.17 27.09
C LEU A 268 9.59 -18.34 27.10
N GLU A 269 10.75 -18.99 27.19
CA GLU A 269 12.05 -18.34 27.14
C GLU A 269 12.31 -17.70 25.76
N ASP A 270 11.96 -18.38 24.67
CA ASP A 270 12.10 -17.83 23.31
C ASP A 270 11.17 -16.62 23.11
N VAL A 271 9.94 -16.72 23.55
CA VAL A 271 8.97 -15.62 23.50
C VAL A 271 9.48 -14.41 24.29
N ALA A 272 9.94 -14.64 25.53
CA ALA A 272 10.46 -13.56 26.39
C ALA A 272 11.75 -12.92 25.84
N ASN A 273 12.61 -13.70 25.17
CA ASN A 273 13.85 -13.22 24.57
C ASN A 273 13.62 -12.46 23.26
N LYS A 274 12.71 -12.92 22.42
CA LYS A 274 12.46 -12.38 21.08
C LYS A 274 11.46 -11.21 21.07
N LEU A 275 10.48 -11.21 21.97
CA LEU A 275 9.43 -10.19 22.01
C LEU A 275 9.64 -9.21 23.17
N ALA A 276 10.71 -8.49 23.26
CA ALA A 276 10.97 -7.37 24.19
C ALA A 276 10.41 -7.48 25.65
N TRP A 277 9.96 -8.66 26.08
CA TRP A 277 9.34 -8.87 27.39
C TRP A 277 10.30 -8.60 28.55
N LYS A 278 11.60 -8.69 28.29
CA LYS A 278 12.63 -8.30 29.27
C LYS A 278 12.58 -6.81 29.65
N GLU A 279 12.03 -5.97 28.80
CA GLU A 279 11.86 -4.54 29.06
C GLU A 279 10.63 -4.26 29.96
N VAL A 280 9.74 -5.23 30.12
CA VAL A 280 8.57 -5.13 30.99
C VAL A 280 8.97 -5.48 32.42
N LYS A 281 9.12 -4.50 33.30
CA LYS A 281 9.55 -4.67 34.69
C LYS A 281 8.80 -5.77 35.47
N GLN A 282 7.56 -6.04 35.11
CA GLN A 282 6.73 -7.07 35.74
C GLN A 282 7.11 -8.48 35.28
N VAL A 283 7.52 -8.67 34.03
CA VAL A 283 7.91 -9.97 33.46
C VAL A 283 9.29 -10.38 33.93
N ASN A 284 10.19 -9.44 34.17
CA ASN A 284 11.53 -9.74 34.71
C ASN A 284 11.54 -10.42 36.09
N LYS A 285 10.37 -10.46 36.77
CA LYS A 285 10.18 -11.17 38.05
C LYS A 285 9.80 -12.64 37.85
N PHE A 286 9.35 -13.03 36.66
CA PHE A 286 9.00 -14.41 36.35
C PHE A 286 10.22 -15.17 35.87
N LYS A 287 10.72 -16.08 36.71
CA LYS A 287 11.66 -17.13 36.31
C LYS A 287 10.83 -18.40 36.11
N GLY A 288 10.47 -18.71 34.87
CA GLY A 288 9.73 -19.90 34.54
C GLY A 288 10.30 -20.53 33.27
N SER A 289 10.42 -21.83 33.25
CA SER A 289 10.64 -22.62 32.05
C SER A 289 9.37 -23.43 31.77
N GLY A 290 8.91 -23.44 30.54
CA GLY A 290 7.74 -24.19 30.13
C GLY A 290 7.41 -23.93 28.68
N THR A 291 6.49 -24.72 28.11
CA THR A 291 5.87 -24.48 26.80
C THR A 291 4.48 -23.94 27.00
N ALA A 292 4.09 -22.95 26.21
CA ALA A 292 2.73 -22.40 26.16
C ALA A 292 1.94 -23.10 25.06
#